data_a41b85d91c240c018dd56ebec345fda9
#
_entry.id   a41b85d91c240c018dd56ebec345fda9
#
_cell.length_a   1.000
_cell.length_b   1.000
_cell.length_c   1.000
_cell.angle_alpha   90.00
_cell.angle_beta   90.00
_cell.angle_gamma   90.00
#
_symmetry.space_group_name_H-M   'P 1'
#
loop_
_entity.id
_entity.type
_entity.pdbx_description
1 polymer ?
#
loop_
_entity_poly.entity_id
_entity_poly.type
_entity_poly.pdbx_seq_one_letter_code
_entity_poly.pdbx_strand_id
1 'polypeptide(L)'
;MTFTRKYLDVQFQLANGQFEGGGNSAYLRGHRVSVVIEQAGAPDLGKAAIAIYGMTLSMMNQLTLLPSQLNAVGQNYVTVLAYEDGTSPSVVFKGTIMAAFVDARVQPEVGFRIEALAGLYTAVAPAKPTSVQGSADVAQTFEQIVKASGYRFENNDVNCKVQNPYLWGDANNQMRALADAAGIQWVIDRDTVAIWPRGKSRQGGPTKVSPSTGMRGYPAFTSSGIEVTTLFNPTLQYGGSIEVESQLQPACGKWNIYNIAHELESELPNGKWFTTVSASKIAA
;
A
#
# COMPACT_ATOMS: atom_id res chain seq x y z
N MET A 1 28.00 -8.41 0.60
CA MET A 1 26.75 -8.15 -0.14
C MET A 1 27.13 -7.92 -1.59
N THR A 2 26.59 -8.71 -2.50
CA THR A 2 26.76 -8.50 -3.94
C THR A 2 25.82 -7.38 -4.37
N PHE A 3 26.31 -6.38 -5.08
CA PHE A 3 25.47 -5.33 -5.64
C PHE A 3 24.63 -5.94 -6.75
N THR A 4 23.33 -6.04 -6.53
CA THR A 4 22.35 -6.47 -7.53
C THR A 4 21.68 -5.26 -8.17
N ARG A 5 21.36 -5.35 -9.46
CA ARG A 5 20.58 -4.31 -10.14
C ARG A 5 19.16 -4.31 -9.61
N LYS A 6 18.59 -3.11 -9.44
CA LYS A 6 17.26 -2.87 -8.90
C LYS A 6 16.32 -2.49 -10.01
N TYR A 7 15.11 -3.05 -10.00
CA TYR A 7 14.10 -2.82 -11.02
C TYR A 7 12.78 -2.37 -10.41
N LEU A 8 12.20 -1.36 -11.03
CA LEU A 8 10.83 -0.94 -10.79
C LEU A 8 10.08 -1.00 -12.11
N ASP A 9 9.10 -1.89 -12.17
CA ASP A 9 8.17 -1.95 -13.29
C ASP A 9 6.87 -1.26 -12.88
N VAL A 10 6.28 -0.51 -13.79
CA VAL A 10 5.02 0.20 -13.56
C VAL A 10 3.99 -0.24 -14.59
N GLN A 11 2.86 -0.73 -14.12
CA GLN A 11 1.74 -1.13 -14.94
C GLN A 11 0.59 -0.15 -14.75
N PHE A 12 0.04 0.33 -15.87
CA PHE A 12 -1.18 1.13 -15.91
C PHE A 12 -2.34 0.30 -16.41
N GLN A 13 -3.52 0.57 -15.87
CA GLN A 13 -4.77 0.02 -16.35
C GLN A 13 -5.81 1.14 -16.43
N LEU A 14 -6.30 1.41 -17.64
CA LEU A 14 -7.37 2.39 -17.88
C LEU A 14 -8.74 1.72 -17.66
N ALA A 15 -9.66 2.46 -17.04
CA ALA A 15 -11.06 2.06 -16.95
C ALA A 15 -11.74 2.13 -18.31
N ASN A 16 -11.44 3.20 -19.07
CA ASN A 16 -11.98 3.47 -20.38
C ASN A 16 -10.86 3.90 -21.33
N GLY A 17 -10.99 3.57 -22.60
CA GLY A 17 -10.00 3.90 -23.62
C GLY A 17 -8.96 2.79 -23.82
N GLN A 18 -8.03 3.05 -24.74
CA GLN A 18 -6.96 2.12 -25.14
C GLN A 18 -5.67 2.90 -25.33
N PHE A 19 -4.55 2.29 -24.98
CA PHE A 19 -3.22 2.79 -25.35
C PHE A 19 -2.94 2.61 -26.84
N GLU A 20 -1.97 3.34 -27.39
CA GLU A 20 -1.61 3.29 -28.82
C GLU A 20 -1.29 1.85 -29.33
N GLY A 21 -0.79 0.98 -28.46
CA GLY A 21 -0.55 -0.43 -28.78
C GLY A 21 -1.80 -1.32 -28.78
N GLY A 22 -2.99 -0.75 -28.56
CA GLY A 22 -4.24 -1.50 -28.34
C GLY A 22 -4.32 -2.06 -26.91
N GLY A 23 -5.55 -2.21 -26.41
CA GLY A 23 -5.80 -2.68 -25.04
C GLY A 23 -5.77 -1.55 -24.01
N ASN A 24 -6.31 -1.87 -22.82
CA ASN A 24 -6.47 -0.91 -21.71
C ASN A 24 -5.35 -0.95 -20.67
N SER A 25 -4.30 -1.73 -20.91
CA SER A 25 -3.15 -1.83 -20.01
C SER A 25 -1.84 -1.51 -20.72
N ALA A 26 -0.93 -0.83 -20.02
CA ALA A 26 0.42 -0.55 -20.47
C ALA A 26 1.42 -0.98 -19.38
N TYR A 27 2.57 -1.49 -19.80
CA TYR A 27 3.61 -2.00 -18.92
C TYR A 27 4.93 -1.30 -19.23
N LEU A 28 5.46 -0.56 -18.27
CA LEU A 28 6.73 0.14 -18.36
C LEU A 28 7.82 -0.64 -17.64
N ARG A 29 8.88 -0.96 -18.35
CA ARG A 29 10.06 -1.67 -17.84
C ARG A 29 11.34 -0.96 -18.27
N GLY A 30 12.34 -0.92 -17.38
CA GLY A 30 13.64 -0.33 -17.70
C GLY A 30 13.64 1.20 -17.78
N HIS A 31 12.60 1.85 -17.25
CA HIS A 31 12.55 3.30 -17.08
C HIS A 31 13.23 3.69 -15.77
N ARG A 32 13.78 4.92 -15.73
CA ARG A 32 14.15 5.53 -14.44
C ARG A 32 12.86 5.85 -13.70
N VAL A 33 12.68 5.23 -12.53
CA VAL A 33 11.49 5.38 -11.69
C VAL A 33 11.92 5.70 -10.27
N SER A 34 11.25 6.65 -9.64
CA SER A 34 11.33 6.93 -8.20
C SER A 34 9.95 6.78 -7.58
N VAL A 35 9.84 6.02 -6.50
CA VAL A 35 8.57 5.73 -5.84
C VAL A 35 8.73 5.90 -4.34
N VAL A 36 7.80 6.66 -3.74
CA VAL A 36 7.59 6.72 -2.30
C VAL A 36 6.21 6.15 -2.00
N ILE A 37 6.14 5.08 -1.22
CA ILE A 37 4.90 4.43 -0.80
C ILE A 37 4.79 4.58 0.69
N GLU A 38 3.65 5.03 1.19
CA GLU A 38 3.38 5.16 2.62
C GLU A 38 2.04 4.51 2.96
N GLN A 39 2.01 3.76 4.06
CA GLN A 39 0.82 3.09 4.55
C GLN A 39 0.73 3.19 6.08
N ALA A 40 -0.24 3.95 6.55
CA ALA A 40 -0.50 4.21 7.95
C ALA A 40 -1.76 3.48 8.49
N GLY A 41 -2.48 2.78 7.61
CA GLY A 41 -3.72 2.06 7.96
C GLY A 41 -4.96 2.93 8.09
N ALA A 42 -6.12 2.28 8.16
CA ALA A 42 -7.40 2.97 8.26
C ALA A 42 -7.48 3.91 9.48
N PRO A 43 -8.04 5.13 9.33
CA PRO A 43 -8.82 5.59 8.18
C PRO A 43 -7.99 6.08 6.98
N ASP A 44 -6.69 6.22 7.12
CA ASP A 44 -5.82 6.69 6.05
C ASP A 44 -5.65 5.61 4.97
N LEU A 45 -5.71 6.03 3.72
CA LEU A 45 -5.46 5.15 2.59
C LEU A 45 -3.95 5.09 2.31
N GLY A 46 -3.46 3.91 1.96
CA GLY A 46 -2.10 3.77 1.46
C GLY A 46 -1.89 4.65 0.23
N LYS A 47 -0.80 5.42 0.19
CA LYS A 47 -0.50 6.36 -0.89
C LYS A 47 0.83 6.03 -1.56
N ALA A 48 0.91 6.34 -2.86
CA ALA A 48 2.14 6.30 -3.62
C ALA A 48 2.33 7.60 -4.40
N ALA A 49 3.53 8.16 -4.28
CA ALA A 49 4.03 9.22 -5.15
C ALA A 49 5.07 8.60 -6.09
N ILE A 50 4.82 8.68 -7.40
CA ILE A 50 5.62 8.02 -8.41
C ILE A 50 6.14 9.06 -9.40
N ALA A 51 7.41 9.00 -9.75
CA ALA A 51 8.01 9.79 -10.81
C ALA A 51 8.64 8.86 -11.84
N ILE A 52 8.25 9.00 -13.11
CA ILE A 52 8.72 8.18 -14.22
C ILE A 52 9.36 9.09 -15.25
N TYR A 53 10.52 8.69 -15.77
CA TYR A 53 11.26 9.41 -16.78
C TYR A 53 11.37 8.59 -18.05
N GLY A 54 11.35 9.26 -19.22
CA GLY A 54 11.48 8.61 -20.52
C GLY A 54 10.17 8.03 -21.07
N MET A 55 9.02 8.43 -20.56
CA MET A 55 7.72 8.10 -21.15
C MET A 55 7.48 8.85 -22.45
N THR A 56 6.71 8.26 -23.37
CA THR A 56 6.27 8.95 -24.58
C THR A 56 5.23 10.04 -24.27
N LEU A 57 5.25 11.12 -25.02
CA LEU A 57 4.29 12.22 -24.85
C LEU A 57 2.83 11.75 -25.00
N SER A 58 2.59 10.83 -25.92
CA SER A 58 1.27 10.25 -26.13
C SER A 58 0.76 9.53 -24.88
N MET A 59 1.58 8.67 -24.27
CA MET A 59 1.20 7.96 -23.04
C MET A 59 0.98 8.93 -21.87
N MET A 60 1.85 9.95 -21.74
CA MET A 60 1.69 10.97 -20.72
C MET A 60 0.36 11.74 -20.88
N ASN A 61 0.01 12.11 -22.12
CA ASN A 61 -1.27 12.79 -22.41
C ASN A 61 -2.49 11.92 -22.07
N GLN A 62 -2.45 10.62 -22.36
CA GLN A 62 -3.54 9.70 -22.06
C GLN A 62 -3.75 9.49 -20.55
N LEU A 63 -2.67 9.55 -19.77
CA LEU A 63 -2.69 9.32 -18.33
C LEU A 63 -2.89 10.61 -17.52
N THR A 64 -2.79 11.79 -18.15
CA THR A 64 -2.88 13.08 -17.44
C THR A 64 -4.26 13.26 -16.81
N LEU A 65 -4.27 13.43 -15.49
CA LEU A 65 -5.45 13.68 -14.66
C LEU A 65 -5.09 14.73 -13.60
N LEU A 66 -5.80 15.86 -13.64
CA LEU A 66 -5.55 16.97 -12.71
C LEU A 66 -6.39 16.81 -11.43
N PRO A 67 -5.86 17.18 -10.25
CA PRO A 67 -6.58 17.08 -8.97
C PRO A 67 -7.92 17.84 -8.94
N SER A 68 -8.05 18.91 -9.74
CA SER A 68 -9.31 19.68 -9.87
C SER A 68 -10.42 18.89 -10.55
N GLN A 69 -10.12 17.76 -11.15
CA GLN A 69 -11.08 16.89 -11.86
C GLN A 69 -11.48 15.68 -11.02
N LEU A 70 -11.63 15.83 -9.70
CA LEU A 70 -12.00 14.75 -8.78
C LEU A 70 -13.26 13.98 -9.21
N ASN A 71 -14.20 14.62 -9.90
CA ASN A 71 -15.37 13.95 -10.49
C ASN A 71 -15.00 13.00 -11.65
N ALA A 72 -13.77 13.08 -12.17
CA ALA A 72 -13.25 12.19 -13.21
C ALA A 72 -12.37 11.09 -12.65
N VAL A 73 -12.29 10.93 -11.30
CA VAL A 73 -11.59 9.80 -10.68
C VAL A 73 -12.32 8.53 -11.10
N GLY A 74 -11.79 7.90 -12.13
CA GLY A 74 -12.27 6.64 -12.67
C GLY A 74 -11.51 5.47 -12.04
N GLN A 75 -11.74 4.29 -12.57
CA GLN A 75 -10.99 3.09 -12.22
C GLN A 75 -9.65 3.00 -12.99
N ASN A 76 -8.91 4.11 -13.09
CA ASN A 76 -7.55 4.06 -13.62
C ASN A 76 -6.61 3.62 -12.50
N TYR A 77 -5.96 2.49 -12.67
CA TYR A 77 -5.07 1.92 -11.68
C TYR A 77 -3.62 2.03 -12.10
N VAL A 78 -2.75 2.21 -11.11
CA VAL A 78 -1.32 2.00 -11.22
C VAL A 78 -0.89 0.88 -10.29
N THR A 79 -0.06 -0.03 -10.81
CA THR A 79 0.59 -1.09 -10.04
C THR A 79 2.09 -0.93 -10.16
N VAL A 80 2.79 -0.96 -9.02
CA VAL A 80 4.25 -0.90 -8.95
C VAL A 80 4.78 -2.26 -8.52
N LEU A 81 5.73 -2.79 -9.29
CA LEU A 81 6.44 -4.02 -8.98
C LEU A 81 7.90 -3.69 -8.72
N ALA A 82 8.47 -4.26 -7.66
CA ALA A 82 9.87 -4.09 -7.28
C ALA A 82 10.57 -5.44 -7.18
N TYR A 83 11.78 -5.53 -7.72
CA TYR A 83 12.59 -6.75 -7.66
C TYR A 83 14.08 -6.45 -7.90
N GLU A 84 14.92 -7.42 -7.60
CA GLU A 84 16.36 -7.41 -7.85
C GLU A 84 16.72 -8.51 -8.85
N ASP A 85 17.90 -8.41 -9.47
CA ASP A 85 18.40 -9.48 -10.33
C ASP A 85 18.31 -10.85 -9.63
N GLY A 86 17.72 -11.82 -10.32
CA GLY A 86 17.54 -13.18 -9.82
C GLY A 86 16.37 -13.38 -8.87
N THR A 87 15.56 -12.34 -8.60
CA THR A 87 14.34 -12.45 -7.78
C THR A 87 13.07 -12.26 -8.61
N SER A 88 11.95 -12.80 -8.13
CA SER A 88 10.66 -12.60 -8.77
C SER A 88 10.10 -11.21 -8.45
N PRO A 89 9.42 -10.55 -9.42
CA PRO A 89 8.75 -9.28 -9.16
C PRO A 89 7.70 -9.38 -8.06
N SER A 90 7.77 -8.47 -7.09
CA SER A 90 6.81 -8.34 -6.01
C SER A 90 5.97 -7.09 -6.21
N VAL A 91 4.64 -7.20 -6.14
CA VAL A 91 3.76 -6.03 -6.14
C VAL A 91 3.95 -5.30 -4.81
N VAL A 92 4.41 -4.05 -4.88
CA VAL A 92 4.65 -3.21 -3.70
C VAL A 92 3.55 -2.18 -3.48
N PHE A 93 2.86 -1.81 -4.56
CA PHE A 93 1.71 -0.91 -4.50
C PHE A 93 0.72 -1.20 -5.63
N LYS A 94 -0.56 -1.07 -5.34
CA LYS A 94 -1.64 -1.02 -6.32
C LYS A 94 -2.69 -0.03 -5.81
N GLY A 95 -3.02 0.96 -6.62
CA GLY A 95 -3.98 1.99 -6.23
C GLY A 95 -4.61 2.70 -7.41
N THR A 96 -5.65 3.46 -7.12
CA THR A 96 -6.34 4.33 -8.08
C THR A 96 -5.55 5.62 -8.26
N ILE A 97 -5.35 6.04 -9.49
CA ILE A 97 -4.69 7.31 -9.82
C ILE A 97 -5.60 8.46 -9.39
N MET A 98 -5.09 9.30 -8.50
CA MET A 98 -5.76 10.52 -8.04
C MET A 98 -5.34 11.72 -8.89
N ALA A 99 -4.06 11.82 -9.20
CA ALA A 99 -3.49 12.87 -10.04
C ALA A 99 -2.32 12.31 -10.86
N ALA A 100 -2.21 12.75 -12.10
CA ALA A 100 -1.08 12.41 -12.95
C ALA A 100 -0.81 13.57 -13.94
N PHE A 101 0.42 14.04 -14.01
CA PHE A 101 0.78 15.18 -14.85
C PHE A 101 2.26 15.19 -15.23
N VAL A 102 2.55 15.88 -16.30
CA VAL A 102 3.92 16.10 -16.79
C VAL A 102 4.59 17.21 -15.98
N ASP A 103 5.77 16.93 -15.44
CA ASP A 103 6.65 17.94 -14.84
C ASP A 103 7.84 18.20 -15.79
N ALA A 104 7.74 19.25 -16.56
CA ALA A 104 8.73 19.68 -17.55
C ALA A 104 9.54 20.91 -17.10
N ARG A 105 9.49 21.27 -15.81
CA ARG A 105 10.19 22.46 -15.28
C ARG A 105 11.70 22.32 -15.28
N VAL A 106 12.19 21.08 -15.19
CA VAL A 106 13.64 20.78 -15.15
C VAL A 106 14.04 20.08 -16.44
N GLN A 107 14.18 20.84 -17.52
CA GLN A 107 14.68 20.30 -18.80
C GLN A 107 16.21 20.05 -18.72
N PRO A 108 16.72 19.01 -19.40
CA PRO A 108 16.03 18.11 -20.36
C PRO A 108 15.28 16.95 -19.65
N GLU A 109 15.28 16.82 -18.34
CA GLU A 109 14.66 15.73 -17.60
C GLU A 109 13.15 15.99 -17.40
N VAL A 110 12.35 15.55 -18.36
CA VAL A 110 10.89 15.57 -18.24
C VAL A 110 10.43 14.36 -17.43
N GLY A 111 9.79 14.61 -16.30
CA GLY A 111 9.22 13.58 -15.42
C GLY A 111 7.71 13.53 -15.51
N PHE A 112 7.14 12.33 -15.48
CA PHE A 112 5.71 12.14 -15.30
C PHE A 112 5.45 11.83 -13.82
N ARG A 113 4.66 12.68 -13.17
CA ARG A 113 4.32 12.60 -11.74
C ARG A 113 2.96 11.97 -11.56
N ILE A 114 2.86 11.00 -10.65
CA ILE A 114 1.62 10.31 -10.36
C ILE A 114 1.42 10.28 -8.85
N GLU A 115 0.23 10.60 -8.41
CA GLU A 115 -0.24 10.39 -7.05
C GLU A 115 -1.38 9.38 -7.10
N ALA A 116 -1.27 8.33 -6.31
CA ALA A 116 -2.26 7.25 -6.28
C ALA A 116 -2.57 6.83 -4.85
N LEU A 117 -3.82 6.42 -4.61
CA LEU A 117 -4.30 5.96 -3.32
C LEU A 117 -4.87 4.55 -3.43
N ALA A 118 -4.48 3.68 -2.49
CA ALA A 118 -5.09 2.36 -2.36
C ALA A 118 -6.54 2.50 -1.87
N GLY A 119 -7.51 1.95 -2.60
CA GLY A 119 -8.92 2.02 -2.20
C GLY A 119 -9.61 3.36 -2.43
N LEU A 120 -9.05 4.30 -3.22
CA LEU A 120 -9.71 5.56 -3.52
C LEU A 120 -11.04 5.35 -4.26
N TYR A 121 -11.07 4.47 -5.25
CA TYR A 121 -12.30 4.22 -6.01
C TYR A 121 -13.43 3.72 -5.10
N THR A 122 -13.14 2.81 -4.17
CA THR A 122 -14.12 2.27 -3.21
C THR A 122 -14.57 3.28 -2.15
N ALA A 123 -13.82 4.37 -1.98
CA ALA A 123 -14.18 5.50 -1.11
C ALA A 123 -15.08 6.55 -1.79
N VAL A 124 -15.17 6.53 -3.14
CA VAL A 124 -15.97 7.50 -3.89
C VAL A 124 -17.12 6.84 -4.66
N ALA A 125 -17.03 5.56 -4.98
CA ALA A 125 -18.06 4.82 -5.68
C ALA A 125 -19.23 4.47 -4.75
N PRO A 126 -20.50 4.67 -5.20
CA PRO A 126 -21.66 4.29 -4.40
C PRO A 126 -21.69 2.76 -4.20
N ALA A 127 -21.96 2.34 -2.97
CA ALA A 127 -22.13 0.94 -2.62
C ALA A 127 -23.54 0.67 -2.08
N LYS A 128 -24.04 -0.57 -2.27
CA LYS A 128 -25.33 -0.96 -1.69
C LYS A 128 -25.20 -1.01 -0.17
N PRO A 129 -26.17 -0.46 0.59
CA PRO A 129 -26.18 -0.60 2.04
C PRO A 129 -26.22 -2.06 2.46
N THR A 130 -25.45 -2.40 3.50
CA THR A 130 -25.46 -3.73 4.11
C THR A 130 -26.27 -3.70 5.40
N SER A 131 -27.28 -4.54 5.50
CA SER A 131 -28.14 -4.64 6.70
C SER A 131 -28.37 -6.10 7.05
N VAL A 132 -28.18 -6.43 8.32
CA VAL A 132 -28.45 -7.77 8.85
C VAL A 132 -29.32 -7.65 10.10
N GLN A 133 -30.44 -8.35 10.13
CA GLN A 133 -31.30 -8.42 11.30
C GLN A 133 -30.76 -9.47 12.28
N GLY A 134 -30.66 -9.14 13.55
CA GLY A 134 -30.12 -10.02 14.58
C GLY A 134 -28.61 -9.99 14.69
N SER A 135 -28.02 -11.10 15.05
CA SER A 135 -26.59 -11.26 15.26
C SER A 135 -25.88 -11.51 13.93
N ALA A 136 -24.96 -10.65 13.55
CA ALA A 136 -24.13 -10.75 12.35
C ALA A 136 -22.69 -11.12 12.68
N ASP A 137 -22.13 -12.10 11.97
CA ASP A 137 -20.70 -12.39 12.03
C ASP A 137 -19.90 -11.28 11.32
N VAL A 138 -18.93 -10.69 12.03
CA VAL A 138 -18.15 -9.56 11.53
C VAL A 138 -17.30 -9.95 10.34
N ALA A 139 -16.61 -11.10 10.40
CA ALA A 139 -15.73 -11.53 9.32
C ALA A 139 -16.52 -11.83 8.03
N GLN A 140 -17.66 -12.51 8.13
CA GLN A 140 -18.53 -12.79 6.98
C GLN A 140 -19.12 -11.52 6.38
N THR A 141 -19.59 -10.58 7.23
CA THR A 141 -20.15 -9.31 6.75
C THR A 141 -19.08 -8.46 6.08
N PHE A 142 -17.87 -8.42 6.66
CA PHE A 142 -16.73 -7.72 6.08
C PHE A 142 -16.34 -8.33 4.72
N GLU A 143 -16.26 -9.64 4.64
CA GLU A 143 -15.95 -10.37 3.40
C GLU A 143 -16.93 -10.05 2.27
N GLN A 144 -18.23 -9.97 2.56
CA GLN A 144 -19.26 -9.60 1.58
C GLN A 144 -19.01 -8.20 0.99
N ILE A 145 -18.72 -7.21 1.85
CA ILE A 145 -18.42 -5.83 1.41
C ILE A 145 -17.14 -5.80 0.57
N VAL A 146 -16.10 -6.50 1.01
CA VAL A 146 -14.80 -6.58 0.34
C VAL A 146 -14.90 -7.22 -1.04
N LYS A 147 -15.59 -8.36 -1.14
CA LYS A 147 -15.80 -9.06 -2.42
C LYS A 147 -16.65 -8.25 -3.40
N ALA A 148 -17.69 -7.56 -2.91
CA ALA A 148 -18.49 -6.66 -3.72
C ALA A 148 -17.68 -5.49 -4.28
N SER A 149 -16.60 -5.11 -3.62
CA SER A 149 -15.66 -4.06 -4.01
C SER A 149 -14.51 -4.55 -4.89
N GLY A 150 -14.46 -5.86 -5.21
CA GLY A 150 -13.44 -6.45 -6.10
C GLY A 150 -12.09 -6.75 -5.44
N TYR A 151 -12.00 -6.74 -4.11
CA TYR A 151 -10.80 -7.10 -3.38
C TYR A 151 -10.83 -8.54 -2.88
N ARG A 152 -9.64 -9.09 -2.61
CA ARG A 152 -9.49 -10.33 -1.84
C ARG A 152 -9.64 -10.01 -0.36
N PHE A 153 -10.10 -11.00 0.40
CA PHE A 153 -10.31 -10.87 1.83
C PHE A 153 -9.32 -11.73 2.63
N GLU A 154 -8.73 -11.14 3.67
CA GLU A 154 -7.83 -11.80 4.59
C GLU A 154 -8.32 -11.59 6.03
N ASN A 155 -8.75 -12.65 6.68
CA ASN A 155 -9.14 -12.64 8.10
C ASN A 155 -7.99 -13.16 8.98
N ASN A 156 -7.53 -12.34 9.90
CA ASN A 156 -6.49 -12.68 10.88
C ASN A 156 -7.11 -12.80 12.28
N ASP A 157 -7.79 -13.92 12.54
CA ASP A 157 -8.40 -14.29 13.83
C ASP A 157 -9.51 -13.35 14.34
N VAL A 158 -10.21 -12.66 13.45
CA VAL A 158 -11.43 -11.95 13.83
C VAL A 158 -12.57 -12.96 13.92
N ASN A 159 -13.09 -13.16 15.14
CA ASN A 159 -14.20 -14.06 15.44
C ASN A 159 -15.11 -13.38 16.48
N CYS A 160 -15.84 -12.38 16.04
CA CYS A 160 -16.78 -11.65 16.88
C CYS A 160 -18.07 -11.35 16.11
N LYS A 161 -19.11 -10.97 16.85
CA LYS A 161 -20.44 -10.67 16.31
C LYS A 161 -20.89 -9.28 16.72
N VAL A 162 -21.64 -8.63 15.83
CA VAL A 162 -22.34 -7.35 16.09
C VAL A 162 -23.84 -7.56 15.98
N GLN A 163 -24.64 -6.73 16.65
CA GLN A 163 -26.09 -6.84 16.65
C GLN A 163 -26.72 -5.82 15.70
N ASN A 164 -27.61 -6.30 14.84
CA ASN A 164 -28.40 -5.47 13.91
C ASN A 164 -27.57 -4.42 13.14
N PRO A 165 -26.44 -4.77 12.51
CA PRO A 165 -25.66 -3.78 11.80
C PRO A 165 -26.46 -3.23 10.60
N TYR A 166 -26.46 -1.89 10.49
CA TYR A 166 -26.95 -1.14 9.33
C TYR A 166 -25.81 -0.27 8.82
N LEU A 167 -25.18 -0.68 7.72
CA LEU A 167 -24.01 -0.05 7.14
C LEU A 167 -24.39 0.64 5.84
N TRP A 168 -24.14 1.93 5.77
CA TRP A 168 -24.51 2.77 4.63
C TRP A 168 -23.31 3.56 4.10
N GLY A 169 -23.49 4.21 2.96
CA GLY A 169 -22.44 4.96 2.28
C GLY A 169 -21.61 4.10 1.32
N ASP A 170 -20.43 4.58 0.97
CA ASP A 170 -19.46 3.83 0.17
C ASP A 170 -18.88 2.63 0.93
N ALA A 171 -18.15 1.76 0.21
CA ALA A 171 -17.64 0.53 0.81
C ALA A 171 -16.62 0.81 1.94
N ASN A 172 -15.80 1.85 1.83
CA ASN A 172 -14.84 2.19 2.87
C ASN A 172 -15.53 2.67 4.14
N ASN A 173 -16.61 3.46 4.01
CA ASN A 173 -17.43 3.87 5.15
C ASN A 173 -18.12 2.68 5.82
N GLN A 174 -18.65 1.72 5.05
CA GLN A 174 -19.24 0.50 5.59
C GLN A 174 -18.21 -0.36 6.34
N MET A 175 -17.01 -0.58 5.75
CA MET A 175 -15.91 -1.31 6.38
C MET A 175 -15.45 -0.63 7.68
N ARG A 176 -15.30 0.69 7.66
CA ARG A 176 -14.91 1.49 8.84
C ARG A 176 -15.94 1.38 9.95
N ALA A 177 -17.23 1.60 9.64
CA ALA A 177 -18.31 1.51 10.65
C ALA A 177 -18.37 0.12 11.29
N LEU A 178 -18.21 -0.96 10.48
CA LEU A 178 -18.20 -2.32 10.99
C LEU A 178 -16.95 -2.60 11.86
N ALA A 179 -15.78 -2.11 11.43
CA ALA A 179 -14.53 -2.26 12.18
C ALA A 179 -14.56 -1.53 13.53
N ASP A 180 -15.10 -0.32 13.56
CA ASP A 180 -15.26 0.46 14.78
C ASP A 180 -16.25 -0.21 15.76
N ALA A 181 -17.39 -0.69 15.25
CA ALA A 181 -18.38 -1.41 16.06
C ALA A 181 -17.83 -2.72 16.64
N ALA A 182 -16.94 -3.39 15.92
CA ALA A 182 -16.34 -4.66 16.34
C ALA A 182 -15.02 -4.50 17.11
N GLY A 183 -14.44 -3.30 17.20
CA GLY A 183 -13.15 -3.03 17.83
C GLY A 183 -11.97 -3.71 17.12
N ILE A 184 -12.03 -3.83 15.81
CA ILE A 184 -10.98 -4.44 14.97
C ILE A 184 -10.19 -3.39 14.18
N GLN A 185 -9.08 -3.80 13.62
CA GLN A 185 -8.28 -3.04 12.66
C GLN A 185 -8.43 -3.63 11.26
N TRP A 186 -8.25 -2.80 10.25
CA TRP A 186 -8.28 -3.22 8.86
C TRP A 186 -7.39 -2.35 7.98
N VAL A 187 -7.05 -2.85 6.81
CA VAL A 187 -6.22 -2.15 5.82
C VAL A 187 -6.53 -2.64 4.42
N ILE A 188 -6.46 -1.73 3.44
CA ILE A 188 -6.39 -2.09 2.02
C ILE A 188 -4.92 -2.15 1.64
N ASP A 189 -4.42 -3.34 1.38
CA ASP A 189 -3.04 -3.61 0.99
C ASP A 189 -3.03 -4.24 -0.40
N ARG A 190 -2.61 -3.45 -1.41
CA ARG A 190 -2.58 -3.87 -2.82
C ARG A 190 -3.97 -4.29 -3.35
N ASP A 191 -4.24 -5.58 -3.49
CA ASP A 191 -5.51 -6.14 -3.93
C ASP A 191 -6.26 -6.89 -2.82
N THR A 192 -5.81 -6.77 -1.58
CA THR A 192 -6.33 -7.51 -0.43
C THR A 192 -6.77 -6.54 0.66
N VAL A 193 -7.92 -6.80 1.25
CA VAL A 193 -8.35 -6.16 2.49
C VAL A 193 -8.14 -7.15 3.62
N ALA A 194 -7.28 -6.78 4.57
CA ALA A 194 -6.98 -7.58 5.75
C ALA A 194 -7.65 -7.00 6.99
N ILE A 195 -8.16 -7.88 7.87
CA ILE A 195 -8.71 -7.53 9.17
C ILE A 195 -8.03 -8.31 10.30
N TRP A 196 -7.88 -7.70 11.48
CA TRP A 196 -7.35 -8.34 12.69
C TRP A 196 -7.85 -7.67 13.96
N PRO A 197 -7.86 -8.36 15.12
CA PRO A 197 -8.24 -7.78 16.39
C PRO A 197 -7.32 -6.64 16.80
N ARG A 198 -7.86 -5.59 17.40
CA ARG A 198 -7.07 -4.46 17.90
C ARG A 198 -6.05 -4.94 18.95
N GLY A 199 -4.80 -4.45 18.84
CA GLY A 199 -3.69 -4.86 19.71
C GLY A 199 -2.97 -6.15 19.32
N LYS A 200 -3.44 -6.86 18.27
CA LYS A 200 -2.74 -8.01 17.69
C LYS A 200 -2.05 -7.62 16.38
N SER A 201 -1.25 -8.53 15.83
CA SER A 201 -0.68 -8.40 14.48
C SER A 201 -1.39 -9.31 13.49
N ARG A 202 -1.25 -9.00 12.19
CA ARG A 202 -1.60 -9.92 11.10
C ARG A 202 -0.81 -11.22 11.26
N GLN A 203 -1.38 -12.32 10.77
CA GLN A 203 -0.72 -13.62 10.75
C GLN A 203 0.51 -13.61 9.84
N GLY A 204 1.45 -14.54 10.06
CA GLY A 204 2.68 -14.69 9.26
C GLY A 204 3.95 -14.72 10.09
N GLY A 205 3.87 -14.47 11.39
CA GLY A 205 4.99 -14.43 12.31
C GLY A 205 5.85 -13.16 12.15
N PRO A 206 6.77 -12.90 13.09
CA PRO A 206 7.60 -11.70 13.06
C PRO A 206 8.70 -11.80 12.00
N THR A 207 8.82 -10.78 11.16
CA THR A 207 9.96 -10.64 10.26
C THR A 207 11.18 -10.16 11.04
N LYS A 208 12.29 -10.89 10.94
CA LYS A 208 13.53 -10.51 11.62
C LYS A 208 14.15 -9.27 10.98
N VAL A 209 14.46 -8.25 11.80
CA VAL A 209 15.17 -7.03 11.42
C VAL A 209 16.41 -6.86 12.25
N SER A 210 17.57 -7.00 11.63
CA SER A 210 18.87 -6.98 12.29
C SER A 210 19.95 -6.45 11.33
N PRO A 211 21.16 -6.10 11.80
CA PRO A 211 22.26 -5.73 10.91
C PRO A 211 22.56 -6.77 9.85
N SER A 212 22.41 -8.06 10.16
CA SER A 212 22.64 -9.16 9.21
C SER A 212 21.54 -9.33 8.18
N THR A 213 20.30 -8.83 8.45
CA THR A 213 19.17 -8.88 7.52
C THR A 213 18.91 -7.57 6.78
N GLY A 214 19.84 -6.59 6.90
CA GLY A 214 19.79 -5.35 6.14
C GLY A 214 19.30 -4.13 6.92
N MET A 215 19.20 -4.20 8.26
CA MET A 215 18.94 -3.02 9.08
C MET A 215 20.00 -1.96 8.85
N ARG A 216 19.58 -0.72 8.58
CA ARG A 216 20.46 0.42 8.34
C ARG A 216 20.54 1.29 9.59
N GLY A 217 21.74 1.42 10.15
CA GLY A 217 21.94 2.18 11.39
C GLY A 217 21.33 1.48 12.62
N TYR A 218 20.85 2.27 13.55
CA TYR A 218 20.23 1.81 14.78
C TYR A 218 18.74 2.19 14.80
N PRO A 219 17.90 1.41 15.53
CA PRO A 219 16.52 1.82 15.80
C PRO A 219 16.47 3.19 16.47
N ALA A 220 15.58 4.06 16.04
CA ALA A 220 15.28 5.33 16.70
C ALA A 220 14.05 5.16 17.60
N PHE A 221 14.06 5.79 18.78
CA PHE A 221 12.90 5.79 19.67
C PHE A 221 11.97 6.96 19.33
N THR A 222 10.68 6.67 19.32
CA THR A 222 9.60 7.65 19.11
C THR A 222 8.66 7.65 20.30
N SER A 223 7.74 8.60 20.38
CA SER A 223 6.70 8.62 21.42
C SER A 223 5.78 7.40 21.38
N SER A 224 5.67 6.71 20.24
CA SER A 224 4.77 5.58 20.02
C SER A 224 5.50 4.23 19.96
N GLY A 225 6.84 4.23 20.03
CA GLY A 225 7.64 3.01 19.97
C GLY A 225 8.99 3.21 19.32
N ILE A 226 9.27 2.48 18.24
CA ILE A 226 10.54 2.55 17.50
C ILE A 226 10.31 2.80 16.01
N GLU A 227 11.30 3.40 15.39
CA GLU A 227 11.42 3.50 13.94
C GLU A 227 12.71 2.80 13.48
N VAL A 228 12.61 1.97 12.46
CA VAL A 228 13.73 1.18 11.93
C VAL A 228 13.74 1.29 10.41
N THR A 229 14.90 1.62 9.85
CA THR A 229 15.13 1.57 8.40
C THR A 229 15.91 0.31 8.03
N THR A 230 15.45 -0.39 7.01
CA THR A 230 16.10 -1.60 6.48
C THR A 230 16.21 -1.52 4.96
N LEU A 231 17.05 -2.36 4.36
CA LEU A 231 16.97 -2.61 2.92
C LEU A 231 15.54 -3.03 2.57
N PHE A 232 15.11 -2.71 1.36
CA PHE A 232 13.77 -3.04 0.90
C PHE A 232 13.48 -4.54 1.14
N ASN A 233 12.37 -4.79 1.80
CA ASN A 233 11.87 -6.14 2.05
C ASN A 233 10.36 -6.19 1.78
N PRO A 234 9.92 -6.87 0.72
CA PRO A 234 8.51 -6.94 0.33
C PRO A 234 7.63 -7.74 1.29
N THR A 235 8.23 -8.48 2.24
CA THR A 235 7.47 -9.23 3.26
C THR A 235 7.00 -8.36 4.42
N LEU A 236 7.62 -7.18 4.60
CA LEU A 236 7.16 -6.19 5.57
C LEU A 236 5.86 -5.58 5.11
N GLN A 237 4.85 -5.59 5.97
CA GLN A 237 3.52 -5.06 5.64
C GLN A 237 2.89 -4.42 6.88
N TYR A 238 1.99 -3.47 6.64
CA TYR A 238 1.23 -2.80 7.70
C TYR A 238 0.42 -3.82 8.52
N GLY A 239 0.40 -3.64 9.83
CA GLY A 239 -0.24 -4.57 10.78
C GLY A 239 0.52 -5.87 11.03
N GLY A 240 1.61 -6.13 10.29
CA GLY A 240 2.52 -7.25 10.55
C GLY A 240 3.36 -7.04 11.80
N SER A 241 4.17 -8.02 12.16
CA SER A 241 5.13 -7.93 13.29
C SER A 241 6.57 -8.04 12.81
N ILE A 242 7.46 -7.39 13.55
CA ILE A 242 8.92 -7.51 13.40
C ILE A 242 9.55 -7.97 14.69
N GLU A 243 10.68 -8.67 14.58
CA GLU A 243 11.58 -8.98 15.68
C GLU A 243 12.90 -8.27 15.46
N VAL A 244 13.17 -7.26 16.29
CA VAL A 244 14.35 -6.42 16.18
C VAL A 244 15.47 -6.99 17.01
N GLU A 245 16.64 -7.17 16.38
CA GLU A 245 17.91 -7.47 17.03
C GLU A 245 18.90 -6.32 16.77
N SER A 246 19.40 -5.70 17.84
CA SER A 246 20.30 -4.54 17.77
C SER A 246 21.23 -4.52 18.97
N GLN A 247 22.30 -3.74 18.89
CA GLN A 247 23.13 -3.42 20.05
C GLN A 247 22.39 -2.52 21.05
N LEU A 248 21.35 -1.78 20.60
CA LEU A 248 20.47 -1.02 21.48
C LEU A 248 19.44 -1.96 22.13
N GLN A 249 19.81 -2.55 23.27
CA GLN A 249 19.03 -3.56 23.98
C GLN A 249 17.53 -3.16 24.21
N PRO A 250 17.19 -1.91 24.58
CA PRO A 250 15.79 -1.53 24.78
C PRO A 250 14.93 -1.58 23.52
N ALA A 251 15.53 -1.55 22.33
CA ALA A 251 14.83 -1.65 21.05
C ALA A 251 14.64 -3.12 20.59
N CYS A 252 15.31 -4.07 21.23
CA CYS A 252 15.21 -5.49 20.88
C CYS A 252 13.86 -6.08 21.25
N GLY A 253 13.45 -7.12 20.51
CA GLY A 253 12.23 -7.88 20.74
C GLY A 253 11.17 -7.67 19.66
N LYS A 254 9.92 -8.05 20.00
CA LYS A 254 8.79 -8.07 19.06
C LYS A 254 8.01 -6.77 19.09
N TRP A 255 7.66 -6.29 17.90
CA TRP A 255 6.96 -5.02 17.69
C TRP A 255 5.91 -5.17 16.58
N ASN A 256 4.77 -4.49 16.72
CA ASN A 256 3.72 -4.42 15.70
C ASN A 256 3.90 -3.19 14.81
N ILE A 257 3.87 -3.39 13.51
CA ILE A 257 4.01 -2.32 12.51
C ILE A 257 2.72 -1.51 12.45
N TYR A 258 2.82 -0.20 12.73
CA TYR A 258 1.69 0.73 12.60
C TYR A 258 1.90 1.80 11.52
N ASN A 259 3.09 1.86 10.92
CA ASN A 259 3.36 2.64 9.72
C ASN A 259 4.51 2.01 8.95
N ILE A 260 4.41 2.02 7.63
CA ILE A 260 5.46 1.54 6.75
C ILE A 260 5.62 2.48 5.56
N ALA A 261 6.87 2.80 5.23
CA ALA A 261 7.22 3.58 4.06
C ALA A 261 8.28 2.85 3.24
N HIS A 262 8.10 2.79 1.92
CA HIS A 262 9.10 2.31 0.98
C HIS A 262 9.60 3.48 0.14
N GLU A 263 10.92 3.67 0.08
CA GLU A 263 11.59 4.61 -0.82
C GLU A 263 12.42 3.79 -1.82
N LEU A 264 11.96 3.75 -3.07
CA LEU A 264 12.54 2.88 -4.10
C LEU A 264 12.87 3.68 -5.36
N GLU A 265 14.07 3.47 -5.89
CA GLU A 265 14.55 4.12 -7.11
C GLU A 265 15.24 3.10 -8.01
N SER A 266 14.90 3.09 -9.29
CA SER A 266 15.53 2.26 -10.30
C SER A 266 16.19 3.10 -11.40
N GLU A 267 17.21 2.54 -12.06
CA GLU A 267 17.98 3.18 -13.12
C GLU A 267 18.59 4.52 -12.70
N LEU A 268 18.99 4.62 -11.43
CA LEU A 268 19.64 5.79 -10.84
C LEU A 268 20.87 5.35 -10.05
N PRO A 269 22.07 5.92 -10.31
CA PRO A 269 23.25 5.64 -9.50
C PRO A 269 22.99 6.02 -8.03
N ASN A 270 23.31 5.10 -7.11
CA ASN A 270 23.06 5.27 -5.67
C ASN A 270 21.59 5.51 -5.28
N GLY A 271 20.65 5.02 -6.10
CA GLY A 271 19.24 5.13 -5.86
C GLY A 271 18.82 4.51 -4.52
N LYS A 272 17.76 5.05 -3.95
CA LYS A 272 17.19 4.56 -2.69
C LYS A 272 16.54 3.19 -2.89
N TRP A 273 16.73 2.30 -1.92
CA TRP A 273 16.12 0.97 -1.92
C TRP A 273 15.87 0.52 -0.49
N PHE A 274 14.97 1.25 0.19
CA PHE A 274 14.79 1.14 1.63
C PHE A 274 13.32 0.99 2.02
N THR A 275 13.12 0.35 3.17
CA THR A 275 11.87 0.30 3.90
C THR A 275 12.09 0.91 5.28
N THR A 276 11.28 1.89 5.65
CA THR A 276 11.22 2.43 7.01
C THR A 276 9.93 1.95 7.67
N VAL A 277 10.06 1.39 8.85
CA VAL A 277 8.97 0.82 9.64
C VAL A 277 8.87 1.56 10.96
N SER A 278 7.68 2.08 11.28
CA SER A 278 7.36 2.53 12.64
C SER A 278 6.54 1.45 13.34
N ALA A 279 6.96 1.06 14.53
CA ALA A 279 6.38 -0.07 15.24
C ALA A 279 6.19 0.22 16.73
N SER A 280 5.06 -0.24 17.27
CA SER A 280 4.72 -0.16 18.69
C SER A 280 4.94 -1.50 19.39
N LYS A 281 5.17 -1.47 20.69
CA LYS A 281 5.34 -2.69 21.47
C LYS A 281 4.05 -3.50 21.46
N ILE A 282 4.17 -4.81 21.27
CA ILE A 282 3.03 -5.73 21.42
C ILE A 282 2.58 -5.62 22.88
N ALA A 283 1.31 -5.27 23.11
CA ALA A 283 0.73 -5.35 24.46
C ALA A 283 0.81 -6.80 24.92
N ALA A 284 1.41 -7.00 26.09
CA ALA A 284 1.58 -8.32 26.70
C ALA A 284 0.22 -8.91 27.11
#